data_6bb584abd2d890d90e2fa91b77b0680b
#
_entry.id   6bb584abd2d890d90e2fa91b77b0680b
#
_cell.length_a   1.000
_cell.length_b   1.000
_cell.length_c   1.000
_cell.angle_alpha   90.00
_cell.angle_beta   90.00
_cell.angle_gamma   90.00
#
_symmetry.space_group_name_H-M   'P 1'
#
loop_
_entity.id
_entity.type
_entity.pdbx_description
1 polymer ?
#
loop_
_entity_poly.entity_id
_entity_poly.type
_entity_poly.pdbx_seq_one_letter_code
_entity_poly.pdbx_strand_id
1 'polypeptide(L)'
;MCVQTENGELVEADTWTTAYWPDGSIKWAGMAAVIPGNTRSVKVIPSSKKKKTTNTEEIHVTESENQLTIATGKITAFIPKSGTCILDSLLYENVKVGGKADLIASTQDSPSREDATETHYQSFNSLIKKAVIEQQGKIRTTIKLEGVQQGKDGREWLPFTLRMYFYAGNEQIKMVHSFIYDGDQNKDFIRSLGVRFQVPMREDLYNRHVAFACADGGVWSEPVKPLVGRRILTLDKDQSWQKQQMEGKRIPEYQRFDAKNRSLIDNLGSMG
;
A
#
# COMPACT_ATOMS: atom_id res chain seq x y z
N MET A 1 -5.52 2.09 30.82
CA MET A 1 -4.28 1.28 30.97
C MET A 1 -3.15 2.10 30.39
N CYS A 2 -1.91 1.87 30.80
CA CYS A 2 -0.72 2.43 30.17
C CYS A 2 0.36 1.35 30.02
N VAL A 3 1.36 1.65 29.22
CA VAL A 3 2.51 0.76 29.00
C VAL A 3 3.69 1.31 29.79
N GLN A 4 4.39 0.47 30.51
CA GLN A 4 5.63 0.80 31.19
C GLN A 4 6.79 0.06 30.51
N THR A 5 7.82 0.80 30.11
CA THR A 5 9.05 0.23 29.60
C THR A 5 9.89 -0.41 30.71
N GLU A 6 10.89 -1.19 30.37
CA GLU A 6 11.85 -1.78 31.32
C GLU A 6 12.59 -0.75 32.16
N ASN A 7 12.78 0.46 31.63
CA ASN A 7 13.42 1.58 32.33
C ASN A 7 12.46 2.36 33.25
N GLY A 8 11.20 1.88 33.37
CA GLY A 8 10.19 2.52 34.21
C GLY A 8 9.46 3.70 33.56
N GLU A 9 9.76 4.04 32.30
CA GLU A 9 9.07 5.08 31.55
C GLU A 9 7.63 4.68 31.28
N LEU A 10 6.70 5.60 31.48
CA LEU A 10 5.28 5.40 31.18
C LEU A 10 4.95 5.93 29.80
N VAL A 11 4.44 5.07 28.93
CA VAL A 11 4.02 5.38 27.56
C VAL A 11 2.50 5.37 27.51
N GLU A 12 1.92 6.42 26.92
CA GLU A 12 0.49 6.52 26.67
C GLU A 12 0.04 5.46 25.67
N ALA A 13 -1.15 4.91 25.89
CA ALA A 13 -1.71 3.88 25.03
C ALA A 13 -3.21 4.09 24.83
N ASP A 14 -3.64 3.94 23.58
CA ASP A 14 -5.05 3.76 23.27
C ASP A 14 -5.47 2.34 23.66
N THR A 15 -6.66 2.22 24.23
CA THR A 15 -7.23 0.93 24.63
C THR A 15 -8.67 0.84 24.17
N TRP A 16 -9.08 -0.36 23.71
CA TRP A 16 -10.46 -0.65 23.30
C TRP A 16 -10.83 -2.08 23.64
N THR A 17 -12.10 -2.30 23.90
CA THR A 17 -12.62 -3.65 24.15
C THR A 17 -12.85 -4.38 22.83
N THR A 18 -12.39 -5.64 22.75
CA THR A 18 -12.59 -6.50 21.58
C THR A 18 -13.59 -7.64 21.83
N ALA A 19 -13.78 -8.03 23.08
CA ALA A 19 -14.82 -8.99 23.48
C ALA A 19 -15.20 -8.83 24.94
N TYR A 20 -16.43 -9.26 25.27
CA TYR A 20 -16.97 -9.30 26.63
C TYR A 20 -17.28 -10.73 27.05
N TRP A 21 -17.27 -10.97 28.34
CA TRP A 21 -17.85 -12.13 28.96
C TRP A 21 -19.39 -11.99 29.01
N PRO A 22 -20.16 -13.09 29.22
CA PRO A 22 -21.61 -13.00 29.34
C PRO A 22 -22.12 -12.08 30.45
N ASP A 23 -21.33 -11.85 31.49
CA ASP A 23 -21.63 -10.94 32.59
C ASP A 23 -21.35 -9.47 32.29
N GLY A 24 -20.91 -9.15 31.05
CA GLY A 24 -20.57 -7.80 30.59
C GLY A 24 -19.16 -7.34 30.98
N SER A 25 -18.39 -8.14 31.72
CA SER A 25 -16.98 -7.82 31.99
C SER A 25 -16.11 -7.98 30.72
N ILE A 26 -15.01 -7.22 30.64
CA ILE A 26 -14.10 -7.27 29.49
C ILE A 26 -13.37 -8.62 29.47
N LYS A 27 -13.53 -9.35 28.35
CA LYS A 27 -12.81 -10.61 28.11
C LYS A 27 -11.47 -10.32 27.39
N TRP A 28 -11.52 -9.50 26.34
CA TRP A 28 -10.35 -9.13 25.55
C TRP A 28 -10.30 -7.63 25.32
N ALA A 29 -9.14 -7.07 25.47
CA ALA A 29 -8.87 -5.67 25.15
C ALA A 29 -7.71 -5.56 24.15
N GLY A 30 -7.88 -4.72 23.14
CA GLY A 30 -6.80 -4.28 22.27
C GLY A 30 -6.08 -3.08 22.87
N MET A 31 -4.81 -2.94 22.55
CA MET A 31 -3.99 -1.81 22.96
C MET A 31 -3.07 -1.38 21.82
N ALA A 32 -2.85 -0.08 21.69
CA ALA A 32 -1.84 0.49 20.82
C ALA A 32 -1.00 1.52 21.58
N ALA A 33 0.31 1.43 21.42
CA ALA A 33 1.27 2.39 21.98
C ALA A 33 2.44 2.57 21.00
N VAL A 34 3.03 3.75 20.99
CA VAL A 34 4.29 4.00 20.26
C VAL A 34 5.43 3.83 21.25
N ILE A 35 6.22 2.80 21.06
CA ILE A 35 7.29 2.39 21.98
C ILE A 35 8.64 2.86 21.45
N PRO A 36 9.54 3.44 22.28
CA PRO A 36 10.90 3.77 21.84
C PRO A 36 11.64 2.57 21.28
N GLY A 37 12.36 2.75 20.16
CA GLY A 37 12.97 1.67 19.40
C GLY A 37 14.05 0.85 20.12
N ASN A 38 14.56 1.33 21.25
CA ASN A 38 15.53 0.64 22.11
C ASN A 38 14.90 -0.17 23.23
N THR A 39 13.57 -0.22 23.33
CA THR A 39 12.83 -0.95 24.36
C THR A 39 12.77 -2.44 24.03
N ARG A 40 13.21 -3.29 24.96
CA ARG A 40 13.23 -4.77 24.80
C ARG A 40 11.99 -5.44 25.40
N SER A 41 11.44 -4.86 26.46
CA SER A 41 10.26 -5.39 27.11
C SER A 41 9.36 -4.28 27.65
N VAL A 42 8.07 -4.59 27.74
CA VAL A 42 7.06 -3.68 28.26
C VAL A 42 6.11 -4.41 29.20
N LYS A 43 5.57 -3.68 30.17
CA LYS A 43 4.49 -4.15 31.05
C LYS A 43 3.24 -3.31 30.83
N VAL A 44 2.10 -3.98 30.78
CA VAL A 44 0.80 -3.29 30.80
C VAL A 44 0.39 -3.13 32.25
N ILE A 45 0.14 -1.90 32.68
CA ILE A 45 -0.26 -1.60 34.05
C ILE A 45 -1.58 -0.81 34.07
N PRO A 46 -2.42 -1.00 35.10
CA PRO A 46 -3.57 -0.14 35.33
C PRO A 46 -3.11 1.29 35.57
N SER A 47 -3.63 2.24 34.79
CA SER A 47 -3.30 3.65 35.02
C SER A 47 -4.29 4.24 36.02
N SER A 48 -3.88 4.39 37.27
CA SER A 48 -4.63 5.14 38.29
C SER A 48 -4.19 6.60 38.44
N LYS A 49 -3.10 7.00 37.79
CA LYS A 49 -2.56 8.38 37.86
C LYS A 49 -2.11 8.85 36.49
N LYS A 50 -2.69 9.96 36.04
CA LYS A 50 -2.17 10.72 34.89
C LYS A 50 -0.77 11.25 35.20
N LYS A 51 0.28 10.47 34.98
CA LYS A 51 1.62 11.01 34.87
C LYS A 51 1.81 11.52 33.45
N LYS A 52 2.31 12.74 33.33
CA LYS A 52 2.68 13.35 32.07
C LYS A 52 3.63 12.44 31.33
N THR A 53 3.18 11.81 30.27
CA THR A 53 3.99 11.11 29.30
C THR A 53 4.72 12.12 28.45
N THR A 54 5.94 11.79 28.10
CA THR A 54 6.76 12.51 27.13
C THR A 54 5.98 12.69 25.82
N ASN A 55 6.01 13.91 25.31
CA ASN A 55 5.48 14.42 24.04
C ASN A 55 5.25 13.36 22.96
N THR A 56 4.11 12.72 22.98
CA THR A 56 3.68 11.92 21.83
C THR A 56 2.86 12.86 20.94
N GLU A 57 3.24 13.01 19.70
CA GLU A 57 2.40 13.62 18.69
C GLU A 57 1.05 12.88 18.70
N GLU A 58 -0.04 13.60 18.62
CA GLU A 58 -1.38 13.02 18.59
C GLU A 58 -1.86 12.93 17.13
N ILE A 59 -2.68 11.92 16.84
CA ILE A 59 -3.34 11.82 15.54
C ILE A 59 -4.50 12.81 15.49
N HIS A 60 -4.51 13.64 14.47
CA HIS A 60 -5.63 14.51 14.16
C HIS A 60 -6.42 13.96 12.97
N VAL A 61 -7.72 13.78 13.17
CA VAL A 61 -8.64 13.32 12.12
C VAL A 61 -9.64 14.43 11.82
N THR A 62 -9.73 14.78 10.54
CA THR A 62 -10.74 15.70 10.04
C THR A 62 -11.62 14.98 9.03
N GLU A 63 -12.91 15.11 9.18
CA GLU A 63 -13.90 14.51 8.30
C GLU A 63 -14.69 15.59 7.57
N SER A 64 -14.71 15.49 6.24
CA SER A 64 -15.59 16.28 5.38
C SER A 64 -16.65 15.37 4.73
N GLU A 65 -17.53 15.92 3.93
CA GLU A 65 -18.54 15.17 3.20
C GLU A 65 -17.90 14.07 2.32
N ASN A 66 -16.82 14.39 1.62
CA ASN A 66 -16.24 13.53 0.59
C ASN A 66 -14.87 12.94 0.95
N GLN A 67 -14.27 13.33 2.07
CA GLN A 67 -12.89 12.99 2.39
C GLN A 67 -12.64 12.86 3.89
N LEU A 68 -11.78 11.92 4.26
CA LEU A 68 -11.14 11.82 5.57
C LEU A 68 -9.70 12.30 5.45
N THR A 69 -9.26 13.14 6.38
CA THR A 69 -7.87 13.60 6.47
C THR A 69 -7.28 13.12 7.79
N ILE A 70 -6.17 12.42 7.73
CA ILE A 70 -5.49 11.87 8.90
C ILE A 70 -4.07 12.43 8.96
N ALA A 71 -3.77 13.17 10.02
CA ALA A 71 -2.44 13.71 10.29
C ALA A 71 -1.84 13.00 11.50
N THR A 72 -0.65 12.39 11.32
CA THR A 72 0.05 11.65 12.38
C THR A 72 1.12 12.48 13.08
N GLY A 73 1.34 13.72 12.61
CA GLY A 73 2.47 14.56 12.99
C GLY A 73 3.65 14.43 11.99
N LYS A 74 3.82 13.28 11.34
CA LYS A 74 4.81 13.05 10.26
C LYS A 74 4.20 13.08 8.89
N ILE A 75 3.09 12.37 8.72
CA ILE A 75 2.37 12.28 7.45
C ILE A 75 0.97 12.85 7.56
N THR A 76 0.45 13.33 6.43
CA THR A 76 -0.96 13.66 6.25
C THR A 76 -1.51 12.90 5.06
N ALA A 77 -2.50 12.05 5.31
CA ALA A 77 -3.15 11.21 4.31
C ALA A 77 -4.55 11.74 4.01
N PHE A 78 -4.89 11.83 2.72
CA PHE A 78 -6.20 12.25 2.23
C PHE A 78 -6.91 11.06 1.61
N ILE A 79 -8.00 10.61 2.23
CA ILE A 79 -8.72 9.38 1.90
C ILE A 79 -10.11 9.74 1.41
N PRO A 80 -10.43 9.52 0.12
CA PRO A 80 -11.77 9.76 -0.40
C PRO A 80 -12.77 8.76 0.19
N LYS A 81 -14.01 9.20 0.39
CA LYS A 81 -15.08 8.33 0.94
C LYS A 81 -15.75 7.46 -0.11
N SER A 82 -15.55 7.75 -1.38
CA SER A 82 -16.10 7.00 -2.52
C SER A 82 -15.22 7.16 -3.76
N GLY A 83 -15.52 6.40 -4.81
CA GLY A 83 -14.79 6.43 -6.08
C GLY A 83 -13.73 5.34 -6.18
N THR A 84 -12.73 5.53 -7.04
CA THR A 84 -11.77 4.46 -7.35
C THR A 84 -10.51 4.49 -6.49
N CYS A 85 -10.23 5.61 -5.83
CA CYS A 85 -8.99 5.79 -5.08
C CYS A 85 -9.15 5.39 -3.61
N ILE A 86 -8.22 4.61 -3.08
CA ILE A 86 -8.10 4.32 -1.65
C ILE A 86 -7.34 5.43 -0.91
N LEU A 87 -6.55 6.22 -1.65
CA LEU A 87 -5.81 7.38 -1.16
C LEU A 87 -5.76 8.40 -2.31
N ASP A 88 -6.07 9.67 -2.04
CA ASP A 88 -5.95 10.74 -3.02
C ASP A 88 -4.54 11.32 -3.05
N SER A 89 -3.99 11.57 -1.88
CA SER A 89 -2.63 12.07 -1.73
C SER A 89 -2.05 11.80 -0.36
N LEU A 90 -0.71 11.80 -0.29
CA LEU A 90 0.07 11.63 0.92
C LEU A 90 1.11 12.75 0.99
N LEU A 91 1.14 13.44 2.13
CA LEU A 91 2.18 14.41 2.45
C LEU A 91 3.10 13.83 3.52
N TYR A 92 4.39 14.13 3.42
CA TYR A 92 5.39 13.95 4.46
C TYR A 92 5.97 15.33 4.79
N GLU A 93 5.87 15.76 6.02
CA GLU A 93 6.30 17.10 6.46
C GLU A 93 5.81 18.22 5.51
N ASN A 94 4.52 18.17 5.13
CA ASN A 94 3.85 19.06 4.18
C ASN A 94 4.33 19.00 2.72
N VAL A 95 5.23 18.08 2.37
CA VAL A 95 5.67 17.84 1.01
C VAL A 95 4.90 16.65 0.43
N LYS A 96 4.28 16.82 -0.74
CA LYS A 96 3.54 15.73 -1.39
C LYS A 96 4.51 14.62 -1.83
N VAL A 97 4.45 13.46 -1.20
CA VAL A 97 5.28 12.28 -1.48
C VAL A 97 4.52 11.18 -2.20
N GLY A 98 3.20 11.19 -2.14
CA GLY A 98 2.33 10.25 -2.86
C GLY A 98 1.16 10.97 -3.51
N GLY A 99 0.78 10.50 -4.69
CA GLY A 99 -0.46 10.86 -5.37
C GLY A 99 -1.54 9.82 -5.13
N LYS A 100 -2.41 9.65 -6.13
CA LYS A 100 -3.50 8.68 -6.06
C LYS A 100 -3.00 7.26 -5.90
N ALA A 101 -3.71 6.49 -5.07
CA ALA A 101 -3.53 5.05 -4.96
C ALA A 101 -4.85 4.34 -5.16
N ASP A 102 -4.82 3.18 -5.80
CA ASP A 102 -5.96 2.31 -6.05
C ASP A 102 -5.58 0.84 -5.87
N LEU A 103 -6.54 0.01 -5.45
CA LEU A 103 -6.38 -1.43 -5.52
C LEU A 103 -6.57 -1.86 -6.97
N ILE A 104 -5.69 -2.73 -7.43
CA ILE A 104 -5.76 -3.29 -8.77
C ILE A 104 -5.85 -4.81 -8.68
N ALA A 105 -6.62 -5.39 -9.59
CA ALA A 105 -6.65 -6.82 -9.79
C ALA A 105 -6.62 -7.14 -11.27
N SER A 106 -6.12 -8.30 -11.64
CA SER A 106 -6.29 -8.85 -12.97
C SER A 106 -6.59 -10.33 -12.90
N THR A 107 -7.42 -10.80 -13.84
CA THR A 107 -7.71 -12.21 -14.03
C THR A 107 -7.16 -12.70 -15.36
N GLN A 108 -7.05 -14.00 -15.44
CA GLN A 108 -6.87 -14.75 -16.68
C GLN A 108 -7.91 -15.87 -16.75
N ASP A 109 -8.24 -16.31 -17.95
CA ASP A 109 -9.24 -17.34 -18.20
C ASP A 109 -8.68 -18.77 -18.21
N SER A 110 -7.39 -18.93 -17.93
CA SER A 110 -6.68 -20.19 -17.87
C SER A 110 -5.87 -20.32 -16.59
N PRO A 111 -5.83 -21.49 -15.93
CA PRO A 111 -5.07 -21.70 -14.69
C PRO A 111 -3.57 -21.66 -14.90
N SER A 112 -3.08 -22.06 -16.08
CA SER A 112 -1.67 -22.12 -16.44
C SER A 112 -1.36 -21.26 -17.65
N ARG A 113 -0.21 -20.58 -17.60
CA ARG A 113 0.32 -19.76 -18.68
C ARG A 113 1.01 -20.60 -19.76
N GLU A 114 1.51 -21.76 -19.38
CA GLU A 114 2.33 -22.64 -20.24
C GLU A 114 1.48 -23.49 -21.18
N ASP A 115 0.25 -23.81 -20.77
CA ASP A 115 -0.63 -24.71 -21.51
C ASP A 115 -1.67 -24.00 -22.40
N ALA A 116 -1.77 -22.66 -22.30
CA ALA A 116 -2.78 -21.90 -23.03
C ALA A 116 -2.24 -21.38 -24.36
N THR A 117 -2.87 -21.77 -25.46
CA THR A 117 -2.63 -21.25 -26.80
C THR A 117 -3.06 -19.79 -26.93
N GLU A 118 -4.13 -19.39 -26.26
CA GLU A 118 -4.59 -18.02 -26.07
C GLU A 118 -5.04 -17.82 -24.63
N THR A 119 -4.56 -16.74 -23.99
CA THR A 119 -4.98 -16.36 -22.64
C THR A 119 -5.57 -14.96 -22.68
N HIS A 120 -6.82 -14.83 -22.23
CA HIS A 120 -7.48 -13.54 -22.13
C HIS A 120 -7.29 -12.98 -20.73
N TYR A 121 -7.01 -11.67 -20.68
CA TYR A 121 -6.80 -10.94 -19.45
C TYR A 121 -7.87 -9.88 -19.24
N GLN A 122 -8.38 -9.79 -18.03
CA GLN A 122 -9.28 -8.72 -17.63
C GLN A 122 -8.68 -7.95 -16.45
N SER A 123 -8.74 -6.63 -16.50
CA SER A 123 -8.21 -5.75 -15.45
C SER A 123 -9.34 -5.07 -14.70
N PHE A 124 -9.15 -4.93 -13.40
CA PHE A 124 -10.09 -4.32 -12.46
C PHE A 124 -9.39 -3.29 -11.60
N ASN A 125 -10.14 -2.28 -11.18
CA ASN A 125 -9.71 -1.30 -10.19
C ASN A 125 -10.71 -1.29 -9.03
N SER A 126 -10.26 -0.81 -7.87
CA SER A 126 -11.15 -0.59 -6.74
C SER A 126 -12.29 0.37 -7.06
N LEU A 127 -13.47 0.06 -6.56
CA LEU A 127 -14.59 0.97 -6.43
C LEU A 127 -14.99 1.03 -4.96
N ILE A 128 -14.65 2.13 -4.31
CA ILE A 128 -14.97 2.37 -2.90
C ILE A 128 -16.44 2.76 -2.79
N LYS A 129 -17.19 1.99 -2.02
CA LYS A 129 -18.62 2.24 -1.75
C LYS A 129 -18.84 2.92 -0.40
N LYS A 130 -17.90 2.72 0.54
CA LYS A 130 -17.98 3.28 1.88
C LYS A 130 -16.60 3.45 2.51
N ALA A 131 -16.38 4.57 3.19
CA ALA A 131 -15.23 4.82 4.03
C ALA A 131 -15.69 5.33 5.39
N VAL A 132 -15.17 4.74 6.46
CA VAL A 132 -15.54 5.11 7.84
C VAL A 132 -14.30 5.11 8.75
N ILE A 133 -14.35 5.95 9.78
CA ILE A 133 -13.43 5.87 10.90
C ILE A 133 -13.91 4.70 11.78
N GLU A 134 -13.22 3.54 11.68
CA GLU A 134 -13.57 2.35 12.46
C GLU A 134 -13.12 2.48 13.92
N GLN A 135 -11.99 3.15 14.14
CA GLN A 135 -11.46 3.48 15.46
C GLN A 135 -10.72 4.81 15.40
N GLN A 136 -11.00 5.67 16.34
CA GLN A 136 -10.28 6.94 16.52
C GLN A 136 -9.67 7.00 17.91
N GLY A 137 -8.34 7.08 17.96
CA GLY A 137 -7.55 7.27 19.17
C GLY A 137 -6.48 8.33 18.94
N LYS A 138 -5.82 8.74 20.01
CA LYS A 138 -4.69 9.68 19.95
C LYS A 138 -3.43 9.03 19.39
N ILE A 139 -3.24 7.75 19.70
CA ILE A 139 -2.04 6.98 19.34
C ILE A 139 -2.28 6.18 18.07
N ARG A 140 -3.50 5.62 17.89
CA ARG A 140 -3.88 4.84 16.73
C ARG A 140 -5.25 5.23 16.20
N THR A 141 -5.31 5.44 14.89
CA THR A 141 -6.58 5.58 14.15
C THR A 141 -6.66 4.52 13.07
N THR A 142 -7.84 3.93 12.90
CA THR A 142 -8.12 2.93 11.87
C THR A 142 -9.21 3.43 10.96
N ILE A 143 -8.91 3.49 9.66
CA ILE A 143 -9.87 3.79 8.61
C ILE A 143 -10.22 2.49 7.91
N LYS A 144 -11.54 2.24 7.76
CA LYS A 144 -12.06 1.09 7.02
C LYS A 144 -12.71 1.56 5.73
N LEU A 145 -12.25 1.02 4.61
CA LEU A 145 -12.85 1.16 3.29
C LEU A 145 -13.53 -0.15 2.91
N GLU A 146 -14.73 -0.07 2.36
CA GLU A 146 -15.49 -1.20 1.84
C GLU A 146 -15.81 -0.92 0.37
N GLY A 147 -15.63 -1.90 -0.49
CA GLY A 147 -15.82 -1.75 -1.93
C GLY A 147 -15.73 -3.07 -2.68
N VAL A 148 -15.62 -2.95 -3.99
CA VAL A 148 -15.51 -4.07 -4.93
C VAL A 148 -14.43 -3.78 -5.95
N GLN A 149 -13.97 -4.81 -6.64
CA GLN A 149 -13.18 -4.64 -7.86
C GLN A 149 -14.14 -4.46 -9.05
N GLN A 150 -13.93 -3.40 -9.85
CA GLN A 150 -14.78 -3.09 -11.00
C GLN A 150 -13.97 -3.13 -12.30
N GLY A 151 -14.47 -3.87 -13.28
CA GLY A 151 -13.95 -3.94 -14.63
C GLY A 151 -14.45 -2.78 -15.50
N LYS A 152 -13.80 -2.57 -16.65
CA LYS A 152 -14.21 -1.55 -17.63
C LYS A 152 -15.59 -1.82 -18.24
N ASP A 153 -16.00 -3.07 -18.26
CA ASP A 153 -17.32 -3.55 -18.70
C ASP A 153 -18.42 -3.34 -17.66
N GLY A 154 -18.09 -2.78 -16.49
CA GLY A 154 -19.00 -2.58 -15.38
C GLY A 154 -19.18 -3.79 -14.47
N ARG A 155 -18.50 -4.91 -14.74
CA ARG A 155 -18.53 -6.08 -13.86
C ARG A 155 -17.94 -5.71 -12.50
N GLU A 156 -18.68 -5.99 -11.43
CA GLU A 156 -18.24 -5.88 -10.03
C GLU A 156 -18.03 -7.27 -9.44
N TRP A 157 -16.92 -7.47 -8.72
CA TRP A 157 -16.59 -8.72 -8.04
C TRP A 157 -15.50 -8.50 -6.98
N LEU A 158 -15.05 -9.55 -6.30
CA LEU A 158 -14.09 -9.48 -5.18
C LEU A 158 -14.45 -8.37 -4.19
N PRO A 159 -15.62 -8.44 -3.53
CA PRO A 159 -15.93 -7.49 -2.47
C PRO A 159 -14.83 -7.51 -1.42
N PHE A 160 -14.37 -6.32 -1.02
CA PHE A 160 -13.23 -6.18 -0.14
C PHE A 160 -13.48 -5.24 1.04
N THR A 161 -12.69 -5.46 2.06
CA THR A 161 -12.48 -4.53 3.18
C THR A 161 -11.00 -4.20 3.27
N LEU A 162 -10.67 -2.92 3.15
CA LEU A 162 -9.31 -2.41 3.38
C LEU A 162 -9.29 -1.64 4.69
N ARG A 163 -8.43 -2.05 5.63
CA ARG A 163 -8.15 -1.30 6.85
C ARG A 163 -6.80 -0.64 6.76
N MET A 164 -6.76 0.66 6.99
CA MET A 164 -5.55 1.45 7.09
C MET A 164 -5.35 1.90 8.53
N TYR A 165 -4.19 1.57 9.09
CA TYR A 165 -3.81 1.88 10.45
C TYR A 165 -2.76 2.98 10.46
N PHE A 166 -3.06 4.06 11.17
CA PHE A 166 -2.20 5.21 11.36
C PHE A 166 -1.76 5.26 12.82
N TYR A 167 -0.50 5.63 13.05
CA TYR A 167 0.07 5.73 14.39
C TYR A 167 0.69 7.11 14.59
N ALA A 168 0.53 7.67 15.80
CA ALA A 168 1.05 8.98 16.16
C ALA A 168 2.57 9.06 15.98
N GLY A 169 3.06 10.15 15.39
CA GLY A 169 4.49 10.37 15.15
C GLY A 169 5.14 9.41 14.17
N ASN A 170 4.35 8.56 13.48
CA ASN A 170 4.88 7.57 12.55
C ASN A 170 4.58 7.96 11.09
N GLU A 171 5.52 7.61 10.21
CA GLU A 171 5.42 7.83 8.77
C GLU A 171 4.86 6.62 8.01
N GLN A 172 4.67 5.49 8.70
CA GLN A 172 4.20 4.25 8.09
C GLN A 172 2.67 4.13 8.19
N ILE A 173 2.07 3.60 7.14
CA ILE A 173 0.67 3.20 7.08
C ILE A 173 0.61 1.68 6.95
N LYS A 174 0.07 1.00 7.97
CA LYS A 174 -0.20 -0.44 7.84
C LYS A 174 -1.52 -0.63 7.10
N MET A 175 -1.50 -1.43 6.05
CA MET A 175 -2.69 -1.81 5.27
C MET A 175 -3.00 -3.29 5.46
N VAL A 176 -4.27 -3.61 5.67
CA VAL A 176 -4.80 -4.99 5.69
C VAL A 176 -5.94 -5.05 4.69
N HIS A 177 -5.71 -5.76 3.59
CA HIS A 177 -6.68 -5.99 2.53
C HIS A 177 -7.28 -7.38 2.71
N SER A 178 -8.58 -7.44 2.93
CA SER A 178 -9.37 -8.66 3.00
C SER A 178 -10.39 -8.64 1.87
N PHE A 179 -10.57 -9.75 1.17
CA PHE A 179 -11.54 -9.85 0.09
C PHE A 179 -12.24 -11.21 0.13
N ILE A 180 -13.40 -11.28 -0.50
CA ILE A 180 -14.15 -12.52 -0.69
C ILE A 180 -14.05 -12.88 -2.18
N TYR A 181 -13.61 -14.09 -2.47
CA TYR A 181 -13.65 -14.60 -3.83
C TYR A 181 -15.07 -15.04 -4.17
N ASP A 182 -15.71 -14.31 -5.05
CA ASP A 182 -17.07 -14.53 -5.54
C ASP A 182 -17.14 -14.73 -7.08
N GLY A 183 -15.98 -15.06 -7.69
CA GLY A 183 -15.85 -15.34 -9.11
C GLY A 183 -16.19 -16.78 -9.50
N ASP A 184 -16.15 -17.06 -10.81
CA ASP A 184 -16.26 -18.42 -11.36
C ASP A 184 -14.88 -19.10 -11.26
N GLN A 185 -14.81 -20.16 -10.45
CA GLN A 185 -13.57 -20.92 -10.22
C GLN A 185 -12.95 -21.53 -11.49
N ASN A 186 -13.70 -21.63 -12.58
CA ASN A 186 -13.24 -22.20 -13.83
C ASN A 186 -12.82 -21.15 -14.88
N LYS A 187 -13.01 -19.86 -14.59
CA LYS A 187 -12.77 -18.76 -15.53
C LYS A 187 -12.02 -17.57 -14.94
N ASP A 188 -12.21 -17.32 -13.65
CA ASP A 188 -11.69 -16.14 -12.99
C ASP A 188 -10.42 -16.44 -12.19
N PHE A 189 -9.35 -16.83 -12.86
CA PHE A 189 -8.08 -17.06 -12.18
C PHE A 189 -7.41 -15.73 -11.87
N ILE A 190 -7.19 -15.42 -10.58
CA ILE A 190 -6.50 -14.21 -10.16
C ILE A 190 -5.04 -14.30 -10.63
N ARG A 191 -4.64 -13.41 -11.52
CA ARG A 191 -3.26 -13.29 -12.01
C ARG A 191 -2.45 -12.33 -11.15
N SER A 192 -3.06 -11.22 -10.78
CA SER A 192 -2.42 -10.21 -9.94
C SER A 192 -3.42 -9.54 -9.03
N LEU A 193 -2.96 -9.20 -7.83
CA LEU A 193 -3.69 -8.41 -6.85
C LEU A 193 -2.68 -7.49 -6.17
N GLY A 194 -2.96 -6.20 -6.12
CA GLY A 194 -2.00 -5.25 -5.57
C GLY A 194 -2.54 -3.86 -5.34
N VAL A 195 -1.64 -2.99 -4.93
CA VAL A 195 -1.88 -1.56 -4.77
C VAL A 195 -1.00 -0.82 -5.76
N ARG A 196 -1.59 0.09 -6.52
CA ARG A 196 -0.89 0.98 -7.43
C ARG A 196 -0.83 2.37 -6.82
N PHE A 197 0.36 2.92 -6.68
CA PHE A 197 0.60 4.28 -6.22
C PHE A 197 1.15 5.15 -7.33
N GLN A 198 0.74 6.43 -7.33
CA GLN A 198 1.39 7.47 -8.09
C GLN A 198 2.44 8.13 -7.20
N VAL A 199 3.71 8.01 -7.56
CA VAL A 199 4.82 8.59 -6.80
C VAL A 199 5.43 9.72 -7.61
N PRO A 200 5.39 10.99 -7.15
CA PRO A 200 6.01 12.11 -7.84
C PRO A 200 7.53 12.04 -7.66
N MET A 201 8.23 11.63 -8.69
CA MET A 201 9.69 11.67 -8.72
C MET A 201 10.14 13.06 -9.18
N ARG A 202 10.81 13.82 -8.32
CA ARG A 202 11.17 15.24 -8.54
C ARG A 202 12.61 15.45 -8.96
N GLU A 203 13.48 14.50 -8.61
CA GLU A 203 14.90 14.57 -8.95
C GLU A 203 15.12 14.46 -10.46
N ASP A 204 16.29 14.88 -10.93
CA ASP A 204 16.73 14.62 -12.30
C ASP A 204 16.77 13.12 -12.58
N LEU A 205 16.54 12.73 -13.83
CA LEU A 205 16.40 11.31 -14.21
C LEU A 205 17.56 10.44 -13.73
N TYR A 206 18.78 10.96 -13.76
CA TYR A 206 19.98 10.23 -13.31
C TYR A 206 20.08 10.02 -11.79
N ASN A 207 19.31 10.81 -11.02
CA ASN A 207 19.24 10.71 -9.55
C ASN A 207 18.01 9.93 -9.06
N ARG A 208 17.13 9.50 -9.97
CA ARG A 208 15.94 8.74 -9.58
C ARG A 208 16.29 7.27 -9.42
N HIS A 209 15.88 6.71 -8.30
CA HIS A 209 16.11 5.30 -7.97
C HIS A 209 14.81 4.65 -7.53
N VAL A 210 14.66 3.36 -7.84
CA VAL A 210 13.60 2.50 -7.34
C VAL A 210 14.25 1.42 -6.49
N ALA A 211 13.78 1.24 -5.28
CA ALA A 211 14.25 0.22 -4.37
C ALA A 211 13.22 -0.91 -4.23
N PHE A 212 13.69 -2.15 -4.27
CA PHE A 212 12.89 -3.36 -4.10
C PHE A 212 13.35 -4.09 -2.85
N ALA A 213 12.40 -4.42 -1.97
CA ALA A 213 12.67 -5.29 -0.83
C ALA A 213 12.69 -6.75 -1.32
N CYS A 214 13.75 -7.48 -0.97
CA CYS A 214 13.88 -8.90 -1.28
C CYS A 214 13.33 -9.78 -0.15
N ALA A 215 12.95 -11.01 -0.48
CA ALA A 215 12.38 -11.95 0.47
C ALA A 215 13.33 -12.35 1.61
N ASP A 216 14.61 -12.30 1.36
CA ASP A 216 15.70 -12.60 2.31
C ASP A 216 16.15 -11.39 3.14
N GLY A 217 15.44 -10.28 3.07
CA GLY A 217 15.71 -9.06 3.83
C GLY A 217 16.71 -8.10 3.18
N GLY A 218 17.20 -8.41 1.98
CA GLY A 218 17.99 -7.49 1.18
C GLY A 218 17.16 -6.38 0.53
N VAL A 219 17.86 -5.34 0.08
CA VAL A 219 17.26 -4.27 -0.73
C VAL A 219 18.04 -4.14 -2.01
N TRP A 220 17.34 -4.25 -3.13
CA TRP A 220 17.89 -3.97 -4.45
C TRP A 220 17.47 -2.56 -4.87
N SER A 221 18.41 -1.72 -5.27
CA SER A 221 18.17 -0.36 -5.74
C SER A 221 18.66 -0.20 -7.17
N GLU A 222 17.77 0.23 -8.05
CA GLU A 222 18.03 0.48 -9.48
C GLU A 222 17.82 1.95 -9.83
N PRO A 223 18.73 2.59 -10.58
CA PRO A 223 18.49 3.91 -11.11
C PRO A 223 17.42 3.89 -12.19
N VAL A 224 16.49 4.83 -12.14
CA VAL A 224 15.49 5.03 -13.20
C VAL A 224 16.14 5.82 -14.34
N LYS A 225 16.95 5.16 -15.15
CA LYS A 225 17.56 5.72 -16.34
C LYS A 225 16.81 5.28 -17.58
N PRO A 226 16.77 6.12 -18.64
CA PRO A 226 16.38 5.61 -19.94
C PRO A 226 17.27 4.41 -20.31
N LEU A 227 16.68 3.36 -20.86
CA LEU A 227 17.44 2.22 -21.36
C LEU A 227 18.32 2.69 -22.52
N VAL A 228 19.60 2.87 -22.25
CA VAL A 228 20.61 3.25 -23.26
C VAL A 228 21.44 2.01 -23.56
N GLY A 229 21.04 1.24 -24.57
CA GLY A 229 21.85 0.11 -25.05
C GLY A 229 23.04 0.56 -25.86
N ARG A 230 24.17 -0.18 -25.77
CA ARG A 230 25.33 0.03 -26.66
C ARG A 230 25.02 -0.29 -28.12
N ARG A 231 23.97 -1.05 -28.41
CA ARG A 231 23.46 -1.32 -29.75
C ARG A 231 22.07 -0.67 -29.87
N ILE A 232 21.99 0.30 -30.75
CA ILE A 232 20.71 0.84 -31.21
C ILE A 232 20.09 -0.29 -32.04
N LEU A 233 19.11 -0.96 -31.48
CA LEU A 233 18.22 -1.76 -32.31
C LEU A 233 17.49 -0.76 -33.21
N THR A 234 17.56 -1.00 -34.51
CA THR A 234 16.80 -0.28 -35.53
C THR A 234 15.32 -0.67 -35.46
N LEU A 235 14.69 -0.43 -34.34
CA LEU A 235 13.26 -0.24 -34.28
C LEU A 235 12.99 1.18 -34.82
N ASP A 236 11.91 1.34 -35.56
CA ASP A 236 11.43 2.66 -35.94
C ASP A 236 11.61 3.61 -34.75
N LYS A 237 12.20 4.80 -35.03
CA LYS A 237 12.53 5.79 -33.97
C LYS A 237 11.36 6.09 -33.06
N ASP A 238 10.12 5.92 -33.55
CA ASP A 238 8.88 6.13 -32.81
C ASP A 238 8.41 4.93 -31.99
N GLN A 239 8.99 3.74 -32.19
CA GLN A 239 8.68 2.50 -31.45
C GLN A 239 9.82 2.05 -30.55
N SER A 240 10.85 2.86 -30.36
CA SER A 240 11.97 2.50 -29.50
C SER A 240 11.49 2.27 -28.06
N TRP A 241 11.95 1.20 -27.41
CA TRP A 241 11.62 0.93 -26.02
C TRP A 241 12.03 2.09 -25.10
N GLN A 242 13.12 2.76 -25.43
CA GLN A 242 13.58 3.94 -24.73
C GLN A 242 12.53 5.05 -24.75
N LYS A 243 11.93 5.34 -25.91
CA LYS A 243 10.86 6.33 -26.03
C LYS A 243 9.61 5.89 -25.27
N GLN A 244 9.22 4.62 -25.43
CA GLN A 244 8.05 4.06 -24.72
C GLN A 244 8.25 4.13 -23.19
N GLN A 245 9.44 3.83 -22.70
CA GLN A 245 9.76 3.93 -21.27
C GLN A 245 9.75 5.38 -20.78
N MET A 246 10.30 6.31 -21.57
CA MET A 246 10.27 7.75 -21.25
C MET A 246 8.83 8.30 -21.21
N GLU A 247 7.95 7.76 -22.06
CA GLU A 247 6.51 8.08 -22.09
C GLU A 247 5.71 7.36 -20.98
N GLY A 248 6.37 6.60 -20.10
CA GLY A 248 5.72 5.82 -19.03
C GLY A 248 4.96 4.58 -19.52
N LYS A 249 5.18 4.18 -20.77
CA LYS A 249 4.58 2.95 -21.30
C LYS A 249 5.30 1.73 -20.77
N ARG A 250 4.54 0.68 -20.47
CA ARG A 250 5.11 -0.61 -20.06
C ARG A 250 5.85 -1.25 -21.23
N ILE A 251 7.13 -1.62 -20.99
CA ILE A 251 7.88 -2.44 -21.93
C ILE A 251 7.22 -3.82 -21.99
N PRO A 252 6.97 -4.41 -23.18
CA PRO A 252 6.40 -5.74 -23.31
C PRO A 252 7.26 -6.78 -22.59
N GLU A 253 6.62 -7.81 -22.04
CA GLU A 253 7.33 -8.90 -21.38
C GLU A 253 8.32 -9.58 -22.35
N TYR A 254 9.49 -9.90 -21.83
CA TYR A 254 10.59 -10.43 -22.63
C TYR A 254 10.24 -11.72 -23.41
N GLN A 255 9.30 -12.51 -22.93
CA GLN A 255 8.79 -13.72 -23.60
C GLN A 255 8.17 -13.46 -24.98
N ARG A 256 7.79 -12.20 -25.27
CA ARG A 256 7.23 -11.79 -26.56
C ARG A 256 8.30 -11.39 -27.59
N PHE A 257 9.57 -11.43 -27.20
CA PHE A 257 10.67 -11.09 -28.07
C PHE A 257 11.26 -12.35 -28.73
N ASP A 258 11.71 -12.19 -29.96
CA ASP A 258 12.49 -13.21 -30.63
C ASP A 258 13.85 -13.43 -29.92
N ALA A 259 14.54 -14.54 -30.25
CA ALA A 259 15.82 -14.87 -29.64
C ALA A 259 16.89 -13.77 -29.83
N LYS A 260 16.76 -12.93 -30.84
CA LYS A 260 17.68 -11.84 -31.17
C LYS A 260 17.51 -10.64 -30.22
N ASN A 261 16.30 -10.40 -29.77
CA ASN A 261 15.98 -9.35 -28.81
C ASN A 261 16.20 -9.80 -27.36
N ARG A 262 16.08 -11.10 -27.10
CA ARG A 262 16.27 -11.73 -25.79
C ARG A 262 17.67 -11.44 -25.21
N SER A 263 18.72 -11.62 -26.00
CA SER A 263 20.10 -11.38 -25.56
C SER A 263 20.37 -9.92 -25.20
N LEU A 264 19.62 -8.99 -25.76
CA LEU A 264 19.74 -7.55 -25.43
C LEU A 264 19.11 -7.23 -24.08
N ILE A 265 17.97 -7.83 -23.78
CA ILE A 265 17.28 -7.64 -22.49
C ILE A 265 18.08 -8.25 -21.35
N ASP A 266 18.63 -9.46 -21.55
CA ASP A 266 19.49 -10.12 -20.59
C ASP A 266 20.75 -9.29 -20.28
N ASN A 267 21.32 -8.64 -21.29
CA ASN A 267 22.47 -7.76 -21.12
C ASN A 267 22.12 -6.43 -20.44
N LEU A 268 20.88 -5.95 -20.56
CA LEU A 268 20.42 -4.74 -19.86
C LEU A 268 20.12 -5.00 -18.39
N GLY A 269 19.64 -6.18 -18.05
CA GLY A 269 19.43 -6.62 -16.67
C GLY A 269 20.74 -6.83 -15.89
N SER A 270 21.85 -7.08 -16.59
CA SER A 270 23.17 -7.28 -15.96
C SER A 270 23.99 -6.00 -15.76
N MET A 271 23.46 -4.84 -16.15
CA MET A 271 24.14 -3.52 -16.03
C MET A 271 23.59 -2.69 -14.87
N GLY A 272 22.93 -3.34 -13.89
CA GLY A 272 22.51 -2.74 -12.64
C GLY A 272 23.65 -2.56 -11.65
#